data_b6b1e99445c939bec6d600c254b138d4
#
_entry.id   b6b1e99445c939bec6d600c254b138d4
#
_cell.length_a   1.000
_cell.length_b   1.000
_cell.length_c   1.000
_cell.angle_alpha   90.00
_cell.angle_beta   90.00
_cell.angle_gamma   90.00
#
_symmetry.space_group_name_H-M   'P 1'
#
loop_
_entity.id
_entity.type
_entity.pdbx_description
1 polymer ?
#
loop_
_entity_poly.entity_id
_entity_poly.type
_entity_poly.pdbx_seq_one_letter_code
_entity_poly.pdbx_strand_id
1 'polypeptide(L)'
;MKRIIGLLLFFYYQLPIANCQLSSYWQQQVNYKIDVTLNDVDHTLDGFVKMDYFNNSPDTLHFIWIHLWANAYKNDKTAFTDQVLENGSTKFYFSDADKRGYINRLDLRVNGTAAKVEDHPLHQDIIKLLLPKPLAPGSSIKIETPFHVKLPYVFSRGGHIDNTYQITQWFPKPAVYDRKGWHPMPYLDQGEFYSNFGNYELQITLPEDYVVAATGELQTESEKQWLKTRKPPQPEPKQKKQPVKKKTGAEVTKPVSAITKTIVYKQDNVHDFAWFADKIFSIKTDTARLASGKIISVSAYYYATNENDWKNCIPMIKRAVLTKSKWLGEYPFNVVSVVDGGNGGGMEYPTITVLESGGSEKMLDFVINHEVGHNWFQGILASNERTHPWMDEGMNTYYDNRYSLQQYGNTNLDIVPSKSKFINNRMPDDIQQTMLQTITGIKKDQPIETTSEKFNILNYNMIGYTKTGQWMKVLETELGTSLFDSCMREYYRRWQFKHPYPEDFKRTVEEVSGRNLDAGFSLLNRKGPLVHTAKRKDIRLAAFFSLKETD
;
A
#
# COMPACT_ATOMS: atom_id res chain seq x y z
N MET A 1 79.85 -19.27 38.27
CA MET A 1 78.56 -18.60 38.23
C MET A 1 78.14 -18.40 36.76
N LYS A 2 77.32 -19.27 36.20
CA LYS A 2 76.78 -19.15 34.83
C LYS A 2 75.32 -18.79 34.96
N ARG A 3 74.87 -17.62 34.43
CA ARG A 3 73.52 -17.18 34.36
C ARG A 3 72.89 -17.75 33.09
N ILE A 4 71.79 -18.54 33.22
CA ILE A 4 70.99 -19.01 32.15
C ILE A 4 69.85 -17.98 31.99
N ILE A 5 69.79 -17.32 30.82
CA ILE A 5 68.70 -16.44 30.42
C ILE A 5 67.73 -17.32 29.63
N GLY A 6 66.51 -17.56 30.19
CA GLY A 6 65.42 -18.25 29.52
C GLY A 6 64.66 -17.28 28.62
N LEU A 7 64.61 -17.58 27.33
CA LEU A 7 63.84 -16.85 26.31
C LEU A 7 62.41 -17.43 26.28
N LEU A 8 61.42 -16.67 26.75
CA LEU A 8 60.05 -17.00 26.65
C LEU A 8 59.54 -16.52 25.26
N LEU A 9 59.32 -17.46 24.34
CA LEU A 9 58.67 -17.25 23.06
C LEU A 9 57.14 -17.24 23.28
N PHE A 10 56.51 -16.06 23.17
CA PHE A 10 55.06 -15.91 23.07
C PHE A 10 54.62 -16.24 21.65
N PHE A 11 53.99 -17.39 21.46
CA PHE A 11 53.23 -17.70 20.24
C PHE A 11 51.92 -16.93 20.28
N TYR A 12 51.78 -15.88 19.46
CA TYR A 12 50.51 -15.26 19.13
C TYR A 12 49.78 -16.17 18.15
N TYR A 13 48.82 -16.94 18.64
CA TYR A 13 47.82 -17.55 17.79
C TYR A 13 46.87 -16.44 17.26
N GLN A 14 47.09 -15.99 16.03
CA GLN A 14 46.08 -15.24 15.30
C GLN A 14 44.98 -16.23 14.90
N LEU A 15 43.86 -16.21 15.63
CA LEU A 15 42.62 -16.82 15.17
C LEU A 15 42.20 -16.12 13.87
N PRO A 16 41.88 -16.84 12.79
CA PRO A 16 41.33 -16.22 11.61
C PRO A 16 39.98 -15.60 12.02
N ILE A 17 39.90 -14.27 12.02
CA ILE A 17 38.64 -13.55 12.03
C ILE A 17 37.98 -13.98 10.73
N ALA A 18 37.01 -14.88 10.82
CA ALA A 18 36.10 -15.15 9.71
C ALA A 18 35.45 -13.81 9.38
N ASN A 19 35.95 -13.14 8.34
CA ASN A 19 35.25 -12.06 7.70
C ASN A 19 33.95 -12.66 7.15
N CYS A 20 32.92 -12.63 7.98
CA CYS A 20 31.55 -12.74 7.48
C CYS A 20 31.35 -11.50 6.59
N GLN A 21 31.69 -11.64 5.33
CA GLN A 21 31.35 -10.67 4.30
C GLN A 21 29.83 -10.58 4.35
N LEU A 22 29.32 -9.55 5.01
CA LEU A 22 27.93 -9.12 4.85
C LEU A 22 27.73 -8.98 3.36
N SER A 23 26.96 -9.90 2.75
CA SER A 23 26.59 -9.80 1.35
C SER A 23 26.04 -8.38 1.16
N SER A 24 26.69 -7.60 0.29
CA SER A 24 26.27 -6.22 0.03
C SER A 24 24.78 -6.26 -0.37
N TYR A 25 23.98 -5.37 0.23
CA TYR A 25 22.57 -5.26 -0.12
C TYR A 25 22.42 -5.04 -1.63
N TRP A 26 21.50 -5.76 -2.25
CA TRP A 26 21.10 -5.60 -3.64
C TRP A 26 19.59 -5.72 -3.75
N GLN A 27 19.06 -5.13 -4.79
CA GLN A 27 17.66 -5.27 -5.21
C GLN A 27 17.59 -5.11 -6.72
N GLN A 28 16.60 -5.69 -7.35
CA GLN A 28 16.33 -5.48 -8.77
C GLN A 28 15.78 -4.07 -8.99
N GLN A 29 15.90 -3.58 -10.22
CA GLN A 29 15.27 -2.35 -10.67
C GLN A 29 14.50 -2.63 -11.95
N VAL A 30 13.30 -2.05 -12.07
CA VAL A 30 12.47 -2.19 -13.27
C VAL A 30 11.93 -0.83 -13.68
N ASN A 31 12.40 -0.29 -14.80
CA ASN A 31 11.86 0.95 -15.34
C ASN A 31 10.74 0.66 -16.35
N TYR A 32 9.71 1.47 -16.34
CA TYR A 32 8.50 1.25 -17.13
C TYR A 32 8.20 2.42 -18.06
N LYS A 33 7.87 2.07 -19.32
CA LYS A 33 7.18 2.97 -20.23
C LYS A 33 5.90 2.28 -20.67
N ILE A 34 4.75 2.91 -20.39
CA ILE A 34 3.44 2.32 -20.64
C ILE A 34 2.61 3.30 -21.45
N ASP A 35 2.09 2.81 -22.57
CA ASP A 35 1.07 3.48 -23.36
C ASP A 35 -0.25 2.74 -23.15
N VAL A 36 -1.33 3.45 -22.77
CA VAL A 36 -2.62 2.83 -22.48
C VAL A 36 -3.78 3.70 -22.98
N THR A 37 -4.81 3.05 -23.51
CA THR A 37 -6.06 3.67 -23.94
C THR A 37 -7.22 3.11 -23.14
N LEU A 38 -8.05 3.98 -22.55
CA LEU A 38 -9.30 3.63 -21.89
C LEU A 38 -10.44 3.67 -22.90
N ASN A 39 -11.16 2.56 -23.01
CA ASN A 39 -12.49 2.50 -23.64
C ASN A 39 -13.56 2.54 -22.53
N ASP A 40 -14.25 3.68 -22.39
CA ASP A 40 -15.25 3.91 -21.35
C ASP A 40 -16.66 3.36 -21.71
N VAL A 41 -16.80 2.74 -22.88
CA VAL A 41 -18.01 2.02 -23.31
C VAL A 41 -17.96 0.56 -22.89
N ASP A 42 -16.84 -0.09 -23.18
CA ASP A 42 -16.61 -1.52 -22.90
C ASP A 42 -15.91 -1.75 -21.56
N HIS A 43 -15.49 -0.67 -20.88
CA HIS A 43 -14.73 -0.68 -19.63
C HIS A 43 -13.45 -1.51 -19.76
N THR A 44 -12.64 -1.19 -20.79
CA THR A 44 -11.40 -1.90 -21.10
C THR A 44 -10.22 -0.96 -21.22
N LEU A 45 -9.03 -1.53 -21.02
CA LEU A 45 -7.75 -0.90 -21.31
C LEU A 45 -7.04 -1.69 -22.39
N ASP A 46 -6.59 -1.03 -23.45
CA ASP A 46 -5.65 -1.57 -24.41
C ASP A 46 -4.31 -0.86 -24.24
N GLY A 47 -3.25 -1.61 -23.99
CA GLY A 47 -1.96 -1.02 -23.66
C GLY A 47 -0.77 -1.75 -24.26
N PHE A 48 0.38 -1.08 -24.15
CA PHE A 48 1.70 -1.63 -24.45
C PHE A 48 2.67 -1.23 -23.36
N VAL A 49 3.38 -2.20 -22.79
CA VAL A 49 4.37 -1.95 -21.75
C VAL A 49 5.76 -2.34 -22.22
N LYS A 50 6.72 -1.46 -21.94
CA LYS A 50 8.17 -1.71 -22.06
C LYS A 50 8.76 -1.64 -20.67
N MET A 51 9.52 -2.66 -20.30
CA MET A 51 10.19 -2.80 -19.02
C MET A 51 11.69 -2.97 -19.25
N ASP A 52 12.49 -2.07 -18.71
CA ASP A 52 13.94 -2.29 -18.62
C ASP A 52 14.22 -2.95 -17.27
N TYR A 53 14.56 -4.24 -17.28
CA TYR A 53 14.80 -5.05 -16.08
C TYR A 53 16.31 -5.20 -15.85
N PHE A 54 16.79 -4.78 -14.67
CA PHE A 54 18.20 -4.82 -14.26
C PHE A 54 18.40 -5.94 -13.23
N ASN A 55 19.26 -6.89 -13.54
CA ASN A 55 19.65 -7.94 -12.60
C ASN A 55 20.81 -7.47 -11.72
N ASN A 56 20.51 -6.90 -10.59
CA ASN A 56 21.50 -6.45 -9.61
C ASN A 56 21.87 -7.56 -8.59
N SER A 57 21.30 -8.76 -8.75
CA SER A 57 21.63 -9.91 -7.90
C SER A 57 22.98 -10.53 -8.26
N PRO A 58 23.59 -11.31 -7.36
CA PRO A 58 24.78 -12.11 -7.67
C PRO A 58 24.46 -13.34 -8.56
N ASP A 59 23.18 -13.60 -8.86
CA ASP A 59 22.73 -14.81 -9.51
C ASP A 59 22.46 -14.60 -11.00
N THR A 60 22.66 -15.64 -11.80
CA THR A 60 22.22 -15.68 -13.20
C THR A 60 20.75 -16.10 -13.25
N LEU A 61 19.89 -15.25 -13.83
CA LEU A 61 18.46 -15.50 -13.95
C LEU A 61 18.14 -16.24 -15.26
N HIS A 62 17.39 -17.31 -15.19
CA HIS A 62 16.91 -18.12 -16.34
C HIS A 62 15.45 -17.83 -16.66
N PHE A 63 14.71 -17.24 -15.76
CA PHE A 63 13.31 -16.86 -15.88
C PHE A 63 13.00 -15.67 -15.00
N ILE A 64 11.83 -15.05 -15.24
CA ILE A 64 11.25 -14.00 -14.40
C ILE A 64 9.79 -14.37 -14.14
N TRP A 65 9.34 -14.32 -12.90
CA TRP A 65 7.93 -14.37 -12.59
C TRP A 65 7.26 -13.04 -12.92
N ILE A 66 6.10 -13.09 -13.56
CA ILE A 66 5.32 -11.91 -13.94
C ILE A 66 3.94 -12.03 -13.28
N HIS A 67 3.56 -11.01 -12.54
CA HIS A 67 2.23 -10.84 -12.01
C HIS A 67 1.28 -10.32 -13.08
N LEU A 68 0.11 -10.91 -13.16
CA LEU A 68 -1.03 -10.53 -13.99
C LEU A 68 -2.24 -10.32 -13.09
N TRP A 69 -2.11 -9.48 -12.08
CA TRP A 69 -3.06 -9.37 -10.96
C TRP A 69 -4.50 -9.09 -11.37
N ALA A 70 -4.77 -8.44 -12.51
CA ALA A 70 -6.13 -8.31 -13.05
C ALA A 70 -6.83 -9.67 -13.29
N ASN A 71 -6.08 -10.79 -13.44
CA ASN A 71 -6.65 -12.13 -13.56
C ASN A 71 -7.22 -12.68 -12.23
N ALA A 72 -6.99 -12.02 -11.10
CA ALA A 72 -7.66 -12.34 -9.84
C ALA A 72 -9.20 -12.25 -9.96
N TYR A 73 -9.67 -11.39 -10.85
CA TYR A 73 -11.10 -11.16 -11.11
C TYR A 73 -11.66 -11.98 -12.28
N LYS A 74 -10.89 -12.93 -12.83
CA LYS A 74 -11.26 -13.68 -14.03
C LYS A 74 -12.41 -14.68 -13.79
N ASN A 75 -12.39 -15.34 -12.65
CA ASN A 75 -13.38 -16.36 -12.27
C ASN A 75 -13.36 -16.60 -10.76
N ASP A 76 -14.18 -17.52 -10.29
CA ASP A 76 -14.34 -17.90 -8.88
C ASP A 76 -13.30 -18.93 -8.36
N LYS A 77 -12.22 -19.20 -9.12
CA LYS A 77 -11.17 -20.17 -8.78
C LYS A 77 -9.82 -19.49 -8.57
N THR A 78 -9.80 -18.31 -8.00
CA THR A 78 -8.60 -17.51 -7.73
C THR A 78 -8.36 -17.40 -6.23
N ALA A 79 -7.12 -17.18 -5.84
CA ALA A 79 -6.77 -16.95 -4.43
C ALA A 79 -7.55 -15.77 -3.82
N PHE A 80 -7.83 -14.73 -4.64
CA PHE A 80 -8.70 -13.62 -4.25
C PHE A 80 -10.12 -14.11 -3.87
N THR A 81 -10.72 -14.96 -4.71
CA THR A 81 -12.07 -15.50 -4.42
C THR A 81 -12.09 -16.30 -3.13
N ASP A 82 -11.10 -17.18 -2.95
CA ASP A 82 -11.01 -18.02 -1.75
C ASP A 82 -10.90 -17.13 -0.50
N GLN A 83 -10.03 -16.13 -0.51
CA GLN A 83 -9.84 -15.25 0.64
C GLN A 83 -11.09 -14.42 0.97
N VAL A 84 -11.76 -13.82 -0.03
CA VAL A 84 -12.97 -13.03 0.25
C VAL A 84 -14.13 -13.89 0.76
N LEU A 85 -14.21 -15.16 0.34
CA LEU A 85 -15.17 -16.13 0.90
C LEU A 85 -14.84 -16.48 2.35
N GLU A 86 -13.57 -16.76 2.66
CA GLU A 86 -13.08 -17.00 4.03
C GLU A 86 -13.37 -15.80 4.95
N ASN A 87 -13.25 -14.58 4.42
CA ASN A 87 -13.58 -13.34 5.13
C ASN A 87 -15.09 -13.01 5.13
N GLY A 88 -15.95 -13.91 4.64
CA GLY A 88 -17.40 -13.82 4.70
C GLY A 88 -18.06 -12.98 3.60
N SER A 89 -17.32 -12.56 2.56
CA SER A 89 -17.87 -11.85 1.42
C SER A 89 -18.17 -12.79 0.25
N THR A 90 -19.43 -12.80 -0.20
CA THR A 90 -19.88 -13.62 -1.34
C THR A 90 -20.15 -12.78 -2.60
N LYS A 91 -19.95 -11.46 -2.54
CA LYS A 91 -20.29 -10.53 -3.64
C LYS A 91 -19.61 -10.90 -4.96
N PHE A 92 -18.31 -11.21 -4.91
CA PHE A 92 -17.57 -11.58 -6.11
C PHE A 92 -17.95 -12.97 -6.61
N TYR A 93 -18.08 -13.95 -5.73
CA TYR A 93 -18.41 -15.34 -6.07
C TYR A 93 -19.72 -15.45 -6.87
N PHE A 94 -20.77 -14.73 -6.46
CA PHE A 94 -22.07 -14.68 -7.15
C PHE A 94 -22.18 -13.59 -8.21
N SER A 95 -21.09 -12.91 -8.56
CA SER A 95 -21.12 -11.88 -9.58
C SER A 95 -21.32 -12.47 -10.99
N ASP A 96 -22.03 -11.72 -11.82
CA ASP A 96 -22.19 -12.03 -13.24
C ASP A 96 -20.84 -11.91 -13.98
N ALA A 97 -20.70 -12.66 -15.08
CA ALA A 97 -19.47 -12.70 -15.86
C ALA A 97 -19.10 -11.36 -16.51
N ASP A 98 -20.08 -10.52 -16.79
CA ASP A 98 -19.87 -9.16 -17.34
C ASP A 98 -19.22 -8.20 -16.32
N LYS A 99 -19.41 -8.45 -15.02
CA LYS A 99 -18.80 -7.69 -13.93
C LYS A 99 -17.39 -8.14 -13.58
N ARG A 100 -16.94 -9.28 -14.11
CA ARG A 100 -15.59 -9.82 -13.87
C ARG A 100 -14.57 -9.20 -14.81
N GLY A 101 -13.29 -9.19 -14.38
CA GLY A 101 -12.18 -8.62 -15.14
C GLY A 101 -11.08 -9.64 -15.42
N TYR A 102 -10.21 -9.32 -16.35
CA TYR A 102 -9.04 -10.14 -16.67
C TYR A 102 -8.01 -9.33 -17.46
N ILE A 103 -6.80 -9.87 -17.59
CA ILE A 103 -5.78 -9.40 -18.53
C ILE A 103 -5.43 -10.51 -19.54
N ASN A 104 -5.31 -10.15 -20.81
CA ASN A 104 -4.95 -11.08 -21.89
C ASN A 104 -4.22 -10.36 -23.04
N ARG A 105 -4.12 -10.98 -24.22
CA ARG A 105 -3.45 -10.48 -25.44
C ARG A 105 -1.96 -10.19 -25.24
N LEU A 106 -1.29 -11.01 -24.42
CA LEU A 106 0.14 -10.88 -24.18
C LEU A 106 0.95 -11.49 -25.33
N ASP A 107 1.97 -10.77 -25.82
CA ASP A 107 3.02 -11.25 -26.72
C ASP A 107 4.37 -10.84 -26.11
N LEU A 108 4.78 -11.57 -25.06
CA LEU A 108 5.98 -11.24 -24.30
C LEU A 108 7.24 -11.47 -25.13
N ARG A 109 8.03 -10.41 -25.29
CA ARG A 109 9.30 -10.41 -25.97
C ARG A 109 10.42 -9.97 -25.04
N VAL A 110 11.57 -10.61 -25.17
CA VAL A 110 12.80 -10.25 -24.46
C VAL A 110 13.85 -9.84 -25.50
N ASN A 111 14.27 -8.58 -25.44
CA ASN A 111 15.18 -7.98 -26.43
C ASN A 111 14.69 -8.21 -27.88
N GLY A 112 13.38 -8.05 -28.13
CA GLY A 112 12.71 -8.25 -29.42
C GLY A 112 12.45 -9.71 -29.82
N THR A 113 12.97 -10.69 -29.07
CA THR A 113 12.75 -12.11 -29.32
C THR A 113 11.54 -12.61 -28.55
N ALA A 114 10.61 -13.32 -29.22
CA ALA A 114 9.47 -13.94 -28.56
C ALA A 114 9.94 -14.92 -27.47
N ALA A 115 9.39 -14.79 -26.29
CA ALA A 115 9.77 -15.60 -25.14
C ALA A 115 8.68 -16.62 -24.78
N LYS A 116 9.10 -17.79 -24.33
CA LYS A 116 8.19 -18.82 -23.81
C LYS A 116 7.63 -18.40 -22.46
N VAL A 117 6.35 -18.72 -22.25
CA VAL A 117 5.64 -18.50 -20.99
C VAL A 117 5.12 -19.83 -20.45
N GLU A 118 5.20 -20.02 -19.15
CA GLU A 118 4.60 -21.13 -18.41
C GLU A 118 3.61 -20.58 -17.38
N ASP A 119 2.48 -21.25 -17.22
CA ASP A 119 1.52 -20.91 -16.19
C ASP A 119 2.09 -21.24 -14.79
N HIS A 120 1.70 -20.45 -13.79
CA HIS A 120 1.99 -20.81 -12.41
C HIS A 120 1.09 -22.01 -12.00
N PRO A 121 1.63 -23.02 -11.29
CA PRO A 121 0.88 -24.25 -11.01
C PRO A 121 -0.39 -24.05 -10.17
N LEU A 122 -0.49 -22.95 -9.41
CA LEU A 122 -1.59 -22.71 -8.48
C LEU A 122 -2.38 -21.43 -8.78
N HIS A 123 -1.77 -20.42 -9.38
CA HIS A 123 -2.32 -19.06 -9.45
C HIS A 123 -2.45 -18.57 -10.89
N GLN A 124 -3.68 -18.25 -11.31
CA GLN A 124 -4.00 -17.81 -12.69
C GLN A 124 -3.53 -16.38 -12.99
N ASP A 125 -3.18 -15.64 -11.98
CA ASP A 125 -2.69 -14.25 -12.03
C ASP A 125 -1.16 -14.15 -11.93
N ILE A 126 -0.46 -15.26 -12.17
CA ILE A 126 1.01 -15.34 -12.20
C ILE A 126 1.44 -16.21 -13.37
N ILE A 127 2.47 -15.76 -14.11
CA ILE A 127 3.11 -16.53 -15.18
C ILE A 127 4.62 -16.50 -15.02
N LYS A 128 5.30 -17.49 -15.61
CA LYS A 128 6.75 -17.60 -15.63
C LYS A 128 7.26 -17.30 -17.03
N LEU A 129 7.99 -16.21 -17.18
CA LEU A 129 8.66 -15.82 -18.43
C LEU A 129 10.02 -16.51 -18.51
N LEU A 130 10.19 -17.45 -19.41
CA LEU A 130 11.47 -18.11 -19.67
C LEU A 130 12.35 -17.20 -20.53
N LEU A 131 13.55 -16.89 -20.04
CA LEU A 131 14.47 -16.02 -20.76
C LEU A 131 15.13 -16.77 -21.93
N PRO A 132 15.09 -16.25 -23.17
CA PRO A 132 15.74 -16.88 -24.33
C PRO A 132 17.25 -17.06 -24.14
N LYS A 133 17.88 -16.20 -23.33
CA LYS A 133 19.25 -16.29 -22.86
C LYS A 133 19.30 -15.97 -21.38
N PRO A 134 20.11 -16.67 -20.58
CA PRO A 134 20.30 -16.37 -19.17
C PRO A 134 20.75 -14.92 -18.94
N LEU A 135 20.19 -14.27 -17.93
CA LEU A 135 20.54 -12.90 -17.57
C LEU A 135 21.60 -12.90 -16.47
N ALA A 136 22.82 -12.58 -16.82
CA ALA A 136 23.95 -12.56 -15.89
C ALA A 136 23.83 -11.45 -14.84
N PRO A 137 24.55 -11.57 -13.70
CA PRO A 137 24.69 -10.49 -12.72
C PRO A 137 25.15 -9.17 -13.34
N GLY A 138 24.58 -8.04 -12.92
CA GLY A 138 24.89 -6.70 -13.41
C GLY A 138 24.42 -6.40 -14.84
N SER A 139 23.71 -7.33 -15.49
CA SER A 139 23.17 -7.15 -16.84
C SER A 139 21.72 -6.71 -16.82
N SER A 140 21.23 -6.22 -17.96
CA SER A 140 19.84 -5.83 -18.15
C SER A 140 19.23 -6.42 -19.41
N ILE A 141 17.90 -6.52 -19.41
CA ILE A 141 17.10 -6.92 -20.58
C ILE A 141 15.91 -5.99 -20.73
N LYS A 142 15.42 -5.89 -21.96
CA LYS A 142 14.16 -5.24 -22.27
C LYS A 142 13.07 -6.29 -22.41
N ILE A 143 12.00 -6.16 -21.63
CA ILE A 143 10.79 -6.99 -21.73
C ILE A 143 9.69 -6.09 -22.27
N GLU A 144 8.97 -6.55 -23.28
CA GLU A 144 7.87 -5.78 -23.87
C GLU A 144 6.71 -6.68 -24.25
N THR A 145 5.48 -6.15 -24.10
CA THR A 145 4.26 -6.85 -24.49
C THR A 145 3.11 -5.89 -24.70
N PRO A 146 2.24 -6.11 -25.71
CA PRO A 146 0.88 -5.58 -25.66
C PRO A 146 0.09 -6.25 -24.54
N PHE A 147 -0.96 -5.61 -24.08
CA PHE A 147 -1.91 -6.21 -23.15
C PHE A 147 -3.30 -5.60 -23.30
N HIS A 148 -4.31 -6.37 -22.93
CA HIS A 148 -5.70 -5.93 -22.86
C HIS A 148 -6.27 -6.30 -21.52
N VAL A 149 -6.88 -5.32 -20.82
CA VAL A 149 -7.54 -5.52 -19.53
C VAL A 149 -9.03 -5.25 -19.69
N LYS A 150 -9.87 -6.24 -19.36
CA LYS A 150 -11.25 -5.97 -19.01
C LYS A 150 -11.31 -5.57 -17.54
N LEU A 151 -11.76 -4.36 -17.26
CA LEU A 151 -11.88 -3.87 -15.90
C LEU A 151 -13.06 -4.55 -15.19
N PRO A 152 -12.90 -5.05 -13.97
CA PRO A 152 -14.01 -5.57 -13.19
C PRO A 152 -14.88 -4.44 -12.67
N TYR A 153 -16.10 -4.74 -12.24
CA TYR A 153 -16.79 -3.91 -11.26
C TYR A 153 -15.94 -3.82 -9.99
N VAL A 154 -15.99 -2.70 -9.25
CA VAL A 154 -15.16 -2.54 -8.04
C VAL A 154 -15.59 -3.53 -6.96
N PHE A 155 -14.84 -4.61 -6.82
CA PHE A 155 -15.01 -5.63 -5.78
C PHE A 155 -13.98 -5.49 -4.65
N SER A 156 -12.84 -4.87 -4.96
CA SER A 156 -11.72 -4.63 -4.08
C SER A 156 -11.06 -3.30 -4.48
N ARG A 157 -9.74 -3.24 -4.67
CA ARG A 157 -8.98 -2.00 -4.90
C ARG A 157 -9.17 -1.38 -6.28
N GLY A 158 -9.45 -2.17 -7.32
CA GLY A 158 -9.48 -1.71 -8.71
C GLY A 158 -10.75 -2.09 -9.46
N GLY A 159 -11.05 -1.34 -10.53
CA GLY A 159 -12.18 -1.58 -11.41
C GLY A 159 -12.93 -0.32 -11.79
N HIS A 160 -14.22 -0.44 -12.04
CA HIS A 160 -15.08 0.68 -12.38
C HIS A 160 -16.47 0.58 -11.71
N ILE A 161 -17.08 1.74 -11.52
CA ILE A 161 -18.51 1.90 -11.22
C ILE A 161 -19.04 2.92 -12.22
N ASP A 162 -19.90 2.49 -13.14
CA ASP A 162 -20.29 3.31 -14.29
C ASP A 162 -19.04 3.89 -14.98
N ASN A 163 -18.91 5.21 -15.08
CA ASN A 163 -17.78 5.91 -15.69
C ASN A 163 -16.75 6.45 -14.67
N THR A 164 -16.75 5.93 -13.46
CA THR A 164 -15.72 6.16 -12.44
C THR A 164 -14.73 5.01 -12.47
N TYR A 165 -13.45 5.29 -12.60
CA TYR A 165 -12.39 4.31 -12.76
C TYR A 165 -11.36 4.40 -11.65
N GLN A 166 -11.01 3.22 -11.08
CA GLN A 166 -9.90 3.02 -10.15
C GLN A 166 -8.95 2.00 -10.81
N ILE A 167 -7.87 2.48 -11.41
CA ILE A 167 -6.97 1.66 -12.21
C ILE A 167 -5.72 1.35 -11.39
N THR A 168 -5.74 0.17 -10.78
CA THR A 168 -4.74 -0.32 -9.85
C THR A 168 -4.37 -1.77 -10.16
N GLN A 169 -3.13 -2.18 -9.96
CA GLN A 169 -2.61 -3.52 -10.25
C GLN A 169 -2.98 -4.02 -11.68
N TRP A 170 -2.93 -3.16 -12.67
CA TRP A 170 -3.60 -3.29 -13.97
C TRP A 170 -2.69 -3.73 -15.13
N PHE A 171 -1.37 -3.67 -14.99
CA PHE A 171 -0.40 -4.01 -16.04
C PHE A 171 0.49 -5.17 -15.61
N PRO A 172 1.13 -5.91 -16.58
CA PRO A 172 2.06 -6.97 -16.26
C PRO A 172 3.28 -6.44 -15.48
N LYS A 173 3.60 -7.07 -14.34
CA LYS A 173 4.66 -6.59 -13.45
C LYS A 173 5.59 -7.74 -13.02
N PRO A 174 6.94 -7.64 -13.17
CA PRO A 174 7.87 -8.62 -12.63
C PRO A 174 7.75 -8.74 -11.10
N ALA A 175 7.73 -9.97 -10.61
CA ALA A 175 7.81 -10.24 -9.18
C ALA A 175 9.17 -9.80 -8.64
N VAL A 176 9.23 -9.48 -7.35
CA VAL A 176 10.50 -9.17 -6.68
C VAL A 176 11.36 -10.44 -6.60
N TYR A 177 12.63 -10.27 -6.92
CA TYR A 177 13.70 -11.19 -6.59
C TYR A 177 14.70 -10.49 -5.69
N ASP A 178 14.85 -10.98 -4.47
CA ASP A 178 15.74 -10.40 -3.46
C ASP A 178 16.57 -11.48 -2.75
N ARG A 179 17.24 -11.14 -1.68
CA ARG A 179 18.11 -12.06 -0.91
C ARG A 179 17.37 -13.27 -0.29
N LYS A 180 16.03 -13.27 -0.28
CA LYS A 180 15.20 -14.41 0.16
C LYS A 180 14.67 -15.22 -1.03
N GLY A 181 15.00 -14.82 -2.28
CA GLY A 181 14.58 -15.48 -3.51
C GLY A 181 13.44 -14.75 -4.24
N TRP A 182 12.69 -15.51 -5.05
CA TRP A 182 11.53 -15.00 -5.77
C TRP A 182 10.30 -14.87 -4.87
N HIS A 183 9.53 -13.79 -5.06
CA HIS A 183 8.27 -13.52 -4.37
C HIS A 183 7.08 -13.44 -5.36
N PRO A 184 6.75 -14.54 -6.08
CA PRO A 184 5.53 -14.57 -6.88
C PRO A 184 4.33 -14.72 -5.94
N MET A 185 3.48 -13.70 -5.88
CA MET A 185 2.33 -13.69 -4.98
C MET A 185 1.04 -13.40 -5.74
N PRO A 186 -0.06 -14.13 -5.48
CA PRO A 186 -1.35 -13.84 -6.09
C PRO A 186 -1.92 -12.53 -5.54
N TYR A 187 -2.84 -11.94 -6.29
CA TYR A 187 -3.68 -10.87 -5.78
C TYR A 187 -4.55 -11.37 -4.62
N LEU A 188 -4.55 -10.64 -3.53
CA LEU A 188 -5.45 -10.85 -2.39
C LEU A 188 -6.13 -9.54 -2.00
N ASP A 189 -7.29 -9.65 -1.36
CA ASP A 189 -8.02 -8.50 -0.81
C ASP A 189 -7.37 -7.99 0.48
N GLN A 190 -6.88 -8.93 1.30
CA GLN A 190 -6.16 -8.66 2.54
C GLN A 190 -4.66 -8.86 2.34
N GLY A 191 -3.87 -7.86 2.66
CA GLY A 191 -2.42 -7.83 2.48
C GLY A 191 -1.99 -7.13 1.20
N GLU A 192 -0.94 -6.35 1.32
CA GLU A 192 -0.48 -5.43 0.30
C GLU A 192 0.47 -6.06 -0.72
N PHE A 193 0.89 -5.26 -1.70
CA PHE A 193 1.69 -5.71 -2.83
C PHE A 193 3.17 -5.44 -2.60
N TYR A 194 4.01 -6.34 -3.11
CA TYR A 194 5.46 -6.23 -3.03
C TYR A 194 6.03 -6.18 -4.45
N SER A 195 6.68 -5.06 -4.80
CA SER A 195 7.14 -4.78 -6.15
C SER A 195 8.48 -4.04 -6.17
N ASN A 196 9.24 -4.19 -7.26
CA ASN A 196 10.53 -3.54 -7.44
C ASN A 196 10.38 -2.03 -7.69
N PHE A 197 11.30 -1.25 -7.15
CA PHE A 197 11.43 0.16 -7.50
C PHE A 197 11.87 0.37 -8.94
N GLY A 198 11.42 1.46 -9.53
CA GLY A 198 11.83 1.92 -10.85
C GLY A 198 11.26 3.28 -11.20
N ASN A 199 11.54 3.70 -12.43
CA ASN A 199 11.05 4.93 -13.00
C ASN A 199 9.89 4.62 -13.95
N TYR A 200 8.84 5.41 -13.87
CA TYR A 200 7.63 5.25 -14.66
C TYR A 200 7.40 6.44 -15.58
N GLU A 201 7.13 6.15 -16.85
CA GLU A 201 6.55 7.07 -17.81
C GLU A 201 5.25 6.45 -18.33
N LEU A 202 4.13 7.09 -18.04
CA LEU A 202 2.80 6.62 -18.41
C LEU A 202 2.13 7.60 -19.36
N GLN A 203 1.72 7.13 -20.53
CA GLN A 203 0.89 7.85 -21.49
C GLN A 203 -0.54 7.27 -21.44
N ILE A 204 -1.51 8.10 -21.06
CA ILE A 204 -2.91 7.70 -20.95
C ILE A 204 -3.72 8.41 -22.03
N THR A 205 -4.40 7.65 -22.89
CA THR A 205 -5.38 8.15 -23.86
C THR A 205 -6.79 7.79 -23.39
N LEU A 206 -7.66 8.78 -23.30
CA LEU A 206 -9.03 8.61 -22.81
C LEU A 206 -9.93 9.72 -23.37
N PRO A 207 -11.29 9.63 -23.24
CA PRO A 207 -12.17 10.73 -23.63
C PRO A 207 -11.79 12.05 -22.97
N GLU A 208 -11.89 13.15 -23.71
CA GLU A 208 -11.33 14.45 -23.33
C GLU A 208 -11.91 15.08 -22.04
N ASP A 209 -13.12 14.66 -21.67
CA ASP A 209 -13.88 15.20 -20.52
C ASP A 209 -13.48 14.59 -19.17
N TYR A 210 -12.66 13.53 -19.15
CA TYR A 210 -12.17 12.93 -17.92
C TYR A 210 -11.12 13.79 -17.21
N VAL A 211 -11.22 13.85 -15.88
CA VAL A 211 -10.15 14.28 -14.99
C VAL A 211 -9.39 13.04 -14.52
N VAL A 212 -8.08 13.08 -14.60
CA VAL A 212 -7.21 12.00 -14.14
C VAL A 212 -6.38 12.47 -12.95
N ALA A 213 -6.41 11.68 -11.88
CA ALA A 213 -5.49 11.76 -10.76
C ALA A 213 -4.58 10.52 -10.81
N ALA A 214 -3.27 10.68 -10.81
CA ALA A 214 -2.35 9.57 -10.99
C ALA A 214 -1.10 9.69 -10.11
N THR A 215 -0.41 8.55 -9.92
CA THR A 215 0.95 8.53 -9.38
C THR A 215 1.84 9.49 -10.16
N GLY A 216 2.61 10.32 -9.45
CA GLY A 216 3.61 11.19 -10.03
C GLY A 216 3.10 12.50 -10.62
N GLU A 217 3.93 13.07 -11.46
CA GLU A 217 3.77 14.43 -11.96
C GLU A 217 3.15 14.44 -13.37
N LEU A 218 2.04 15.17 -13.53
CA LEU A 218 1.47 15.44 -14.85
C LEU A 218 2.47 16.26 -15.68
N GLN A 219 2.80 15.79 -16.89
CA GLN A 219 3.75 16.42 -17.78
C GLN A 219 3.06 17.26 -18.87
N THR A 220 1.85 16.89 -19.28
CA THR A 220 1.11 17.49 -20.40
C THR A 220 0.62 18.89 -20.05
N GLU A 221 1.22 19.91 -20.65
CA GLU A 221 0.94 21.31 -20.31
C GLU A 221 -0.49 21.74 -20.70
N SER A 222 -1.00 21.27 -21.83
CA SER A 222 -2.39 21.53 -22.23
C SER A 222 -3.40 21.01 -21.19
N GLU A 223 -3.13 19.84 -20.58
CA GLU A 223 -3.97 19.30 -19.52
C GLU A 223 -3.89 20.15 -18.25
N LYS A 224 -2.69 20.60 -17.86
CA LYS A 224 -2.53 21.50 -16.71
C LYS A 224 -3.33 22.79 -16.88
N GLN A 225 -3.36 23.34 -18.09
CA GLN A 225 -4.14 24.56 -18.38
C GLN A 225 -5.66 24.25 -18.36
N TRP A 226 -6.07 23.14 -18.97
CA TRP A 226 -7.45 22.73 -18.95
C TRP A 226 -7.98 22.52 -17.52
N LEU A 227 -7.23 21.82 -16.66
CA LEU A 227 -7.59 21.60 -15.26
C LEU A 227 -7.77 22.89 -14.45
N LYS A 228 -7.02 23.97 -14.78
CA LYS A 228 -7.16 25.29 -14.14
C LYS A 228 -8.40 26.04 -14.58
N THR A 229 -8.86 25.82 -15.80
CA THR A 229 -9.95 26.62 -16.42
C THR A 229 -11.29 25.92 -16.47
N ARG A 230 -11.28 24.57 -16.34
CA ARG A 230 -12.52 23.80 -16.37
C ARG A 230 -13.44 24.13 -15.18
N LYS A 231 -14.72 24.16 -15.45
CA LYS A 231 -15.74 24.20 -14.38
C LYS A 231 -16.18 22.78 -14.07
N PRO A 232 -16.11 22.33 -12.80
CA PRO A 232 -16.67 21.03 -12.46
C PRO A 232 -18.17 21.01 -12.82
N PRO A 233 -18.70 19.87 -13.28
CA PRO A 233 -20.13 19.73 -13.53
C PRO A 233 -20.90 20.01 -12.25
N GLN A 234 -21.99 20.75 -12.36
CA GLN A 234 -22.91 20.92 -11.23
C GLN A 234 -23.54 19.58 -10.88
N PRO A 235 -23.69 19.22 -9.60
CA PRO A 235 -24.42 18.03 -9.22
C PRO A 235 -25.82 18.08 -9.83
N GLU A 236 -26.17 17.08 -10.63
CA GLU A 236 -27.56 16.97 -11.09
C GLU A 236 -28.48 16.84 -9.87
N PRO A 237 -29.60 17.59 -9.82
CA PRO A 237 -30.59 17.41 -8.77
C PRO A 237 -31.01 15.94 -8.73
N LYS A 238 -30.95 15.29 -7.57
CA LYS A 238 -31.35 13.89 -7.40
C LYS A 238 -32.76 13.70 -7.97
N GLN A 239 -32.87 13.29 -9.22
CA GLN A 239 -34.14 12.85 -9.79
C GLN A 239 -34.62 11.66 -8.98
N LYS A 240 -35.81 11.76 -8.37
CA LYS A 240 -36.46 10.62 -7.71
C LYS A 240 -36.48 9.49 -8.72
N LYS A 241 -35.76 8.39 -8.45
CA LYS A 241 -35.76 7.20 -9.30
C LYS A 241 -37.21 6.78 -9.52
N GLN A 242 -37.75 7.08 -10.70
CA GLN A 242 -39.00 6.47 -11.14
C GLN A 242 -38.72 4.98 -11.40
N PRO A 243 -39.62 4.07 -11.04
CA PRO A 243 -39.42 2.65 -11.29
C PRO A 243 -39.24 2.44 -12.81
N VAL A 244 -38.05 1.95 -13.18
CA VAL A 244 -37.69 1.65 -14.56
C VAL A 244 -38.62 0.54 -15.05
N LYS A 245 -39.58 0.88 -15.90
CA LYS A 245 -40.30 -0.10 -16.69
C LYS A 245 -39.28 -0.77 -17.62
N LYS A 246 -39.10 -2.08 -17.49
CA LYS A 246 -38.30 -2.89 -18.42
C LYS A 246 -38.74 -2.60 -19.85
N LYS A 247 -37.97 -1.83 -20.59
CA LYS A 247 -38.12 -1.75 -22.06
C LYS A 247 -37.39 -2.95 -22.64
N THR A 248 -38.14 -3.89 -23.17
CA THR A 248 -37.64 -4.95 -24.03
C THR A 248 -37.18 -4.34 -25.35
N GLY A 249 -35.89 -4.56 -25.68
CA GLY A 249 -35.35 -4.54 -27.03
C GLY A 249 -35.22 -3.16 -27.70
N ALA A 250 -34.12 -2.48 -27.40
CA ALA A 250 -33.33 -1.71 -28.35
C ALA A 250 -31.93 -1.59 -27.73
N GLU A 251 -30.89 -2.08 -28.40
CA GLU A 251 -29.53 -1.74 -28.08
C GLU A 251 -29.39 -0.21 -28.15
N VAL A 252 -29.32 0.42 -27.00
CA VAL A 252 -28.90 1.81 -26.92
C VAL A 252 -27.39 1.78 -27.12
N THR A 253 -26.95 1.96 -28.36
CA THR A 253 -25.55 2.29 -28.65
C THR A 253 -25.26 3.60 -27.93
N LYS A 254 -24.56 3.51 -26.79
CA LYS A 254 -24.03 4.70 -26.13
C LYS A 254 -23.06 5.35 -27.12
N PRO A 255 -23.15 6.66 -27.37
CA PRO A 255 -22.20 7.32 -28.26
C PRO A 255 -20.81 7.20 -27.65
N VAL A 256 -19.88 6.59 -28.38
CA VAL A 256 -18.45 6.68 -28.07
C VAL A 256 -18.10 8.15 -28.12
N SER A 257 -17.44 8.69 -27.08
CA SER A 257 -16.89 10.04 -27.14
C SER A 257 -15.93 10.10 -28.33
N ALA A 258 -16.28 10.85 -29.35
CA ALA A 258 -15.50 10.91 -30.60
C ALA A 258 -14.15 11.61 -30.42
N ILE A 259 -13.98 12.36 -29.34
CA ILE A 259 -12.78 13.18 -29.05
C ILE A 259 -12.06 12.61 -27.83
N THR A 260 -10.78 12.31 -28.02
CA THR A 260 -9.89 11.83 -26.96
C THR A 260 -8.76 12.80 -26.72
N LYS A 261 -8.18 12.75 -25.53
CA LYS A 261 -6.92 13.40 -25.17
C LYS A 261 -5.90 12.36 -24.76
N THR A 262 -4.63 12.73 -24.91
CA THR A 262 -3.50 11.93 -24.41
C THR A 262 -2.71 12.77 -23.42
N ILE A 263 -2.51 12.23 -22.22
CA ILE A 263 -1.80 12.87 -21.13
C ILE A 263 -0.64 12.00 -20.67
N VAL A 264 0.41 12.64 -20.17
CA VAL A 264 1.63 11.95 -19.73
C VAL A 264 1.89 12.26 -18.27
N TYR A 265 2.15 11.20 -17.50
CA TYR A 265 2.63 11.27 -16.12
C TYR A 265 4.00 10.63 -16.00
N LYS A 266 4.83 11.13 -15.07
CA LYS A 266 6.16 10.56 -14.76
C LYS A 266 6.38 10.53 -13.27
N GLN A 267 7.03 9.47 -12.81
CA GLN A 267 7.49 9.34 -11.44
C GLN A 267 8.72 8.44 -11.36
N ASP A 268 9.75 8.92 -10.68
CA ASP A 268 10.96 8.16 -10.40
C ASP A 268 10.88 7.52 -9.00
N ASN A 269 11.59 6.38 -8.85
CA ASN A 269 11.78 5.69 -7.58
C ASN A 269 10.47 5.31 -6.87
N VAL A 270 9.52 4.74 -7.61
CA VAL A 270 8.30 4.15 -7.08
C VAL A 270 8.17 2.69 -7.51
N HIS A 271 7.39 1.91 -6.79
CA HIS A 271 7.23 0.48 -7.05
C HIS A 271 5.85 0.12 -7.65
N ASP A 272 4.95 1.09 -7.74
CA ASP A 272 3.65 0.95 -8.40
C ASP A 272 3.21 2.23 -9.07
N PHE A 273 2.19 2.11 -9.94
CA PHE A 273 1.58 3.23 -10.63
C PHE A 273 0.07 3.03 -10.74
N ALA A 274 -0.67 3.82 -9.98
CA ALA A 274 -2.12 3.84 -9.98
C ALA A 274 -2.66 5.14 -10.59
N TRP A 275 -3.86 5.09 -11.14
CA TRP A 275 -4.58 6.27 -11.59
C TRP A 275 -6.09 6.11 -11.45
N PHE A 276 -6.74 7.24 -11.22
CA PHE A 276 -8.17 7.37 -10.99
C PHE A 276 -8.72 8.35 -12.01
N ALA A 277 -9.85 8.03 -12.63
CA ALA A 277 -10.44 8.88 -13.65
C ALA A 277 -11.95 9.02 -13.46
N ASP A 278 -12.42 10.26 -13.47
CA ASP A 278 -13.84 10.59 -13.42
C ASP A 278 -14.10 11.93 -14.13
N LYS A 279 -15.27 12.05 -14.74
CA LYS A 279 -15.68 13.28 -15.43
C LYS A 279 -16.12 14.40 -14.48
N ILE A 280 -16.48 14.02 -13.23
CA ILE A 280 -17.11 14.92 -12.27
C ILE A 280 -16.22 15.29 -11.09
N PHE A 281 -14.95 14.88 -11.07
CA PHE A 281 -14.02 15.31 -10.01
C PHE A 281 -13.93 16.83 -9.91
N SER A 282 -14.10 17.35 -8.70
CA SER A 282 -13.64 18.66 -8.27
C SER A 282 -12.19 18.55 -7.80
N ILE A 283 -11.41 19.61 -7.98
CA ILE A 283 -9.98 19.61 -7.65
C ILE A 283 -9.66 20.80 -6.77
N LYS A 284 -8.94 20.56 -5.67
CA LYS A 284 -8.25 21.60 -4.89
C LYS A 284 -6.74 21.38 -5.01
N THR A 285 -5.99 22.44 -5.24
CA THR A 285 -4.53 22.37 -5.36
C THR A 285 -3.88 23.47 -4.54
N ASP A 286 -2.73 23.18 -3.98
CA ASP A 286 -1.87 24.14 -3.31
C ASP A 286 -0.43 23.61 -3.28
N THR A 287 0.47 24.29 -2.60
CA THR A 287 1.85 23.87 -2.41
C THR A 287 2.19 23.75 -0.93
N ALA A 288 3.14 22.87 -0.60
CA ALA A 288 3.75 22.83 0.72
C ALA A 288 5.27 23.05 0.60
N ARG A 289 5.84 23.81 1.54
CA ARG A 289 7.29 24.02 1.62
C ARG A 289 7.86 23.10 2.69
N LEU A 290 8.80 22.26 2.31
CA LEU A 290 9.52 21.35 3.19
C LEU A 290 10.67 22.09 3.92
N ALA A 291 11.29 21.44 4.90
CA ALA A 291 12.36 22.02 5.72
C ALA A 291 13.61 22.41 4.91
N SER A 292 13.93 21.65 3.86
CA SER A 292 15.01 21.95 2.92
C SER A 292 14.76 23.19 2.06
N GLY A 293 13.53 23.71 2.05
CA GLY A 293 13.06 24.72 1.12
C GLY A 293 12.41 24.19 -0.15
N LYS A 294 12.43 22.86 -0.38
CA LYS A 294 11.75 22.21 -1.49
C LYS A 294 10.25 22.50 -1.44
N ILE A 295 9.67 22.84 -2.59
CA ILE A 295 8.23 23.07 -2.74
C ILE A 295 7.64 21.86 -3.44
N ILE A 296 6.60 21.28 -2.85
CA ILE A 296 5.84 20.16 -3.42
C ILE A 296 4.43 20.61 -3.77
N SER A 297 3.85 19.97 -4.79
CA SER A 297 2.45 20.17 -5.16
C SER A 297 1.56 19.28 -4.31
N VAL A 298 0.45 19.83 -3.82
CA VAL A 298 -0.55 19.14 -3.01
C VAL A 298 -1.89 19.21 -3.72
N SER A 299 -2.53 18.07 -3.97
CA SER A 299 -3.80 18.02 -4.69
C SER A 299 -4.82 17.15 -3.97
N ALA A 300 -6.09 17.52 -4.07
CA ALA A 300 -7.22 16.71 -3.64
C ALA A 300 -8.24 16.65 -4.78
N TYR A 301 -8.67 15.42 -5.10
CA TYR A 301 -9.69 15.14 -6.11
C TYR A 301 -10.91 14.57 -5.37
N TYR A 302 -12.06 15.20 -5.50
CA TYR A 302 -13.22 14.85 -4.71
C TYR A 302 -14.53 15.14 -5.45
N TYR A 303 -15.63 14.58 -4.97
CA TYR A 303 -16.95 14.84 -5.55
C TYR A 303 -17.58 16.09 -4.94
N ALA A 304 -18.20 16.92 -5.79
CA ALA A 304 -18.90 18.15 -5.34
C ALA A 304 -19.99 17.89 -4.28
N THR A 305 -20.54 16.68 -4.26
CA THR A 305 -21.48 16.24 -3.21
C THR A 305 -20.83 16.15 -1.82
N ASN A 306 -19.51 15.99 -1.77
CA ASN A 306 -18.71 15.84 -0.56
C ASN A 306 -17.90 17.12 -0.21
N GLU A 307 -18.19 18.26 -0.86
CA GLU A 307 -17.49 19.53 -0.68
C GLU A 307 -17.39 19.95 0.79
N ASN A 308 -18.46 19.74 1.57
CA ASN A 308 -18.47 20.12 2.99
C ASN A 308 -17.46 19.33 3.82
N ASP A 309 -17.29 18.04 3.51
CA ASP A 309 -16.34 17.17 4.21
C ASP A 309 -14.91 17.49 3.76
N TRP A 310 -14.71 17.76 2.47
CA TRP A 310 -13.41 18.03 1.86
C TRP A 310 -12.97 19.52 1.87
N LYS A 311 -13.73 20.41 2.52
CA LYS A 311 -13.39 21.84 2.55
C LYS A 311 -11.98 22.12 3.10
N ASN A 312 -11.53 21.37 4.10
CA ASN A 312 -10.26 21.53 4.80
C ASN A 312 -9.21 20.46 4.43
N CYS A 313 -9.41 19.66 3.36
CA CYS A 313 -8.52 18.54 2.99
C CYS A 313 -7.08 19.00 2.69
N ILE A 314 -6.88 20.13 2.00
CA ILE A 314 -5.53 20.62 1.68
C ILE A 314 -4.68 20.91 2.92
N PRO A 315 -5.15 21.65 3.93
CA PRO A 315 -4.45 21.79 5.21
C PRO A 315 -4.13 20.45 5.88
N MET A 316 -5.03 19.45 5.82
CA MET A 316 -4.83 18.12 6.38
C MET A 316 -3.68 17.38 5.67
N ILE A 317 -3.68 17.34 4.33
CA ILE A 317 -2.63 16.71 3.53
C ILE A 317 -1.26 17.37 3.81
N LYS A 318 -1.19 18.70 3.81
CA LYS A 318 0.04 19.43 4.15
C LYS A 318 0.56 19.07 5.52
N ARG A 319 -0.32 19.02 6.52
CA ARG A 319 0.02 18.70 7.90
C ARG A 319 0.55 17.27 8.01
N ALA A 320 -0.07 16.29 7.35
CA ALA A 320 0.39 14.91 7.29
C ALA A 320 1.82 14.82 6.72
N VAL A 321 2.07 15.42 5.55
CA VAL A 321 3.39 15.41 4.90
C VAL A 321 4.44 16.11 5.76
N LEU A 322 4.16 17.29 6.29
CA LEU A 322 5.13 18.07 7.07
C LEU A 322 5.47 17.38 8.39
N THR A 323 4.49 16.74 9.03
CA THR A 323 4.70 16.04 10.30
C THR A 323 5.53 14.78 10.11
N LYS A 324 5.20 13.93 9.14
CA LYS A 324 5.98 12.72 8.82
C LYS A 324 7.40 13.10 8.35
N SER A 325 7.55 14.15 7.53
CA SER A 325 8.87 14.67 7.11
C SER A 325 9.74 15.07 8.30
N LYS A 326 9.16 15.70 9.31
CA LYS A 326 9.87 16.11 10.54
C LYS A 326 10.30 14.91 11.39
N TRP A 327 9.48 13.88 11.49
CA TRP A 327 9.72 12.76 12.40
C TRP A 327 10.65 11.70 11.81
N LEU A 328 10.48 11.39 10.53
CA LEU A 328 11.14 10.27 9.85
C LEU A 328 12.28 10.73 8.94
N GLY A 329 11.95 11.57 7.98
CA GLY A 329 12.84 12.08 6.95
C GLY A 329 12.02 12.83 5.91
N GLU A 330 12.64 13.80 5.25
CA GLU A 330 11.94 14.68 4.34
C GLU A 330 11.29 13.93 3.17
N TYR A 331 10.07 14.31 2.81
CA TYR A 331 9.31 13.78 1.68
C TYR A 331 10.09 13.93 0.36
N PRO A 332 10.44 12.83 -0.32
CA PRO A 332 11.38 12.94 -1.44
C PRO A 332 10.70 13.32 -2.77
N PHE A 333 9.39 13.12 -2.91
CA PHE A 333 8.67 13.35 -4.16
C PHE A 333 8.24 14.82 -4.32
N ASN A 334 7.82 15.21 -5.54
CA ASN A 334 7.41 16.57 -5.86
C ASN A 334 5.90 16.80 -5.74
N VAL A 335 5.14 15.72 -5.62
CA VAL A 335 3.67 15.75 -5.57
C VAL A 335 3.15 14.83 -4.48
N VAL A 336 1.99 15.19 -3.94
CA VAL A 336 1.15 14.31 -3.12
C VAL A 336 -0.30 14.60 -3.46
N SER A 337 -1.06 13.55 -3.73
CA SER A 337 -2.47 13.62 -4.12
C SER A 337 -3.34 12.72 -3.24
N VAL A 338 -4.55 13.18 -2.95
CA VAL A 338 -5.58 12.41 -2.24
C VAL A 338 -6.86 12.40 -3.08
N VAL A 339 -7.45 11.24 -3.25
CA VAL A 339 -8.65 11.02 -4.07
C VAL A 339 -9.80 10.54 -3.21
N ASP A 340 -10.96 11.16 -3.37
CA ASP A 340 -12.23 10.69 -2.82
C ASP A 340 -12.80 9.60 -3.73
N GLY A 341 -12.91 8.39 -3.26
CA GLY A 341 -13.39 7.30 -4.13
C GLY A 341 -13.10 5.89 -3.62
N GLY A 342 -12.62 5.73 -2.41
CA GLY A 342 -12.40 4.40 -1.83
C GLY A 342 -13.69 3.58 -1.74
N ASN A 343 -13.57 2.27 -1.69
CA ASN A 343 -14.69 1.35 -1.57
C ASN A 343 -14.66 0.67 -0.19
N GLY A 344 -14.92 1.47 0.84
CA GLY A 344 -14.98 0.99 2.23
C GLY A 344 -13.65 1.07 2.99
N GLY A 345 -12.77 2.00 2.65
CA GLY A 345 -11.48 2.20 3.33
C GLY A 345 -10.58 3.19 2.62
N GLY A 346 -9.30 3.12 2.92
CA GLY A 346 -8.25 3.81 2.18
C GLY A 346 -7.38 2.82 1.41
N MET A 347 -6.55 3.35 0.51
CA MET A 347 -5.49 2.62 -0.16
C MET A 347 -4.39 3.57 -0.60
N GLU A 348 -3.20 3.22 -0.23
CA GLU A 348 -1.98 3.94 -0.50
C GLU A 348 -1.33 3.49 -1.81
N TYR A 349 -1.16 4.41 -2.72
CA TYR A 349 -0.29 4.23 -3.88
C TYR A 349 0.82 5.30 -3.83
N PRO A 350 1.99 5.03 -4.40
CA PRO A 350 3.07 6.02 -4.36
C PRO A 350 2.61 7.39 -4.85
N THR A 351 2.75 8.42 -4.02
CA THR A 351 2.39 9.81 -4.26
C THR A 351 0.89 10.12 -4.42
N ILE A 352 0.04 9.12 -4.43
CA ILE A 352 -1.42 9.25 -4.54
C ILE A 352 -2.11 8.22 -3.66
N THR A 353 -3.10 8.65 -2.91
CA THR A 353 -3.88 7.77 -2.04
C THR A 353 -5.36 7.99 -2.32
N VAL A 354 -6.15 6.94 -2.24
CA VAL A 354 -7.60 7.00 -2.38
C VAL A 354 -8.24 6.65 -1.05
N LEU A 355 -9.30 7.35 -0.68
CA LEU A 355 -10.03 7.11 0.57
C LEU A 355 -11.52 7.37 0.39
N GLU A 356 -12.34 6.67 1.17
CA GLU A 356 -13.77 6.89 1.20
C GLU A 356 -14.12 8.10 2.05
N SER A 357 -14.98 8.96 1.52
CA SER A 357 -15.56 10.08 2.28
C SER A 357 -16.56 9.58 3.31
N GLY A 358 -16.53 10.17 4.50
CA GLY A 358 -17.51 9.91 5.54
C GLY A 358 -16.99 10.18 6.95
N GLY A 359 -17.90 10.26 7.91
CA GLY A 359 -17.55 10.48 9.29
C GLY A 359 -17.39 11.96 9.66
N SER A 360 -16.57 12.22 10.67
CA SER A 360 -16.25 13.57 11.14
C SER A 360 -15.04 14.15 10.42
N GLU A 361 -14.86 15.47 10.47
CA GLU A 361 -13.65 16.15 9.99
C GLU A 361 -12.36 15.55 10.61
N LYS A 362 -12.41 15.18 11.89
CA LYS A 362 -11.31 14.50 12.58
C LYS A 362 -11.02 13.13 12.00
N MET A 363 -12.07 12.36 11.64
CA MET A 363 -11.90 11.08 10.98
C MET A 363 -11.25 11.24 9.60
N LEU A 364 -11.69 12.20 8.80
CA LEU A 364 -11.08 12.48 7.51
C LEU A 364 -9.60 12.89 7.66
N ASP A 365 -9.28 13.77 8.61
CA ASP A 365 -7.88 14.15 8.90
C ASP A 365 -7.03 12.95 9.33
N PHE A 366 -7.59 12.06 10.16
CA PHE A 366 -6.92 10.83 10.59
C PHE A 366 -6.64 9.90 9.40
N VAL A 367 -7.65 9.62 8.56
CA VAL A 367 -7.48 8.75 7.40
C VAL A 367 -6.51 9.37 6.38
N ILE A 368 -6.59 10.67 6.11
CA ILE A 368 -5.61 11.36 5.26
C ILE A 368 -4.19 11.22 5.84
N ASN A 369 -4.02 11.39 7.16
CA ASN A 369 -2.71 11.23 7.79
C ASN A 369 -2.19 9.79 7.70
N HIS A 370 -3.07 8.80 7.82
CA HIS A 370 -2.75 7.38 7.68
C HIS A 370 -2.29 7.07 6.24
N GLU A 371 -3.14 7.33 5.26
CA GLU A 371 -2.87 7.01 3.87
C GLU A 371 -1.67 7.79 3.29
N VAL A 372 -1.52 9.07 3.64
CA VAL A 372 -0.32 9.84 3.28
C VAL A 372 0.92 9.30 3.98
N GLY A 373 0.78 8.76 5.19
CA GLY A 373 1.85 8.16 5.97
C GLY A 373 2.52 6.96 5.29
N HIS A 374 1.76 6.19 4.54
CA HIS A 374 2.25 5.08 3.74
C HIS A 374 3.22 5.49 2.62
N ASN A 375 3.31 6.76 2.26
CA ASN A 375 4.43 7.18 1.41
C ASN A 375 5.79 6.93 2.07
N TRP A 376 5.89 6.92 3.40
CA TRP A 376 7.10 6.53 4.14
C TRP A 376 7.17 5.03 4.37
N PHE A 377 6.09 4.46 4.92
CA PHE A 377 5.96 3.03 5.11
C PHE A 377 5.29 2.44 3.87
N GLN A 378 5.82 1.42 3.26
CA GLN A 378 5.45 0.88 1.96
C GLN A 378 6.01 1.72 0.77
N GLY A 379 5.66 3.00 0.62
CA GLY A 379 6.06 3.80 -0.55
C GLY A 379 7.57 4.03 -0.68
N ILE A 380 8.28 4.27 0.43
CA ILE A 380 9.72 4.53 0.48
C ILE A 380 10.48 3.40 1.19
N LEU A 381 9.97 2.92 2.32
CA LEU A 381 10.48 1.78 3.07
C LEU A 381 9.69 0.53 2.65
N ALA A 382 9.95 0.04 1.44
CA ALA A 382 9.12 -0.98 0.79
C ALA A 382 9.41 -2.39 1.33
N SER A 383 9.03 -2.66 2.57
CA SER A 383 9.06 -3.98 3.16
C SER A 383 8.11 -4.96 2.47
N ASN A 384 8.36 -6.26 2.60
CA ASN A 384 7.44 -7.26 2.08
C ASN A 384 6.23 -7.41 3.02
N GLU A 385 5.17 -6.69 2.74
CA GLU A 385 3.97 -6.65 3.57
C GLU A 385 3.16 -7.93 3.54
N ARG A 386 3.29 -8.72 2.49
CA ARG A 386 2.65 -10.03 2.45
C ARG A 386 3.16 -10.93 3.59
N THR A 387 4.45 -10.82 3.92
CA THR A 387 5.08 -11.60 4.97
C THR A 387 5.19 -10.87 6.30
N HIS A 388 5.31 -9.54 6.28
CA HIS A 388 5.55 -8.69 7.45
C HIS A 388 4.65 -7.44 7.45
N PRO A 389 3.30 -7.58 7.48
CA PRO A 389 2.38 -6.43 7.37
C PRO A 389 2.58 -5.38 8.47
N TRP A 390 3.12 -5.78 9.60
CA TRP A 390 3.40 -4.91 10.73
C TRP A 390 4.46 -3.82 10.44
N MET A 391 5.37 -4.06 9.47
CA MET A 391 6.42 -3.11 9.10
C MET A 391 5.88 -1.91 8.32
N ASP A 392 4.70 -2.03 7.77
CA ASP A 392 3.95 -0.97 7.12
C ASP A 392 2.83 -0.48 8.03
N GLU A 393 1.73 -1.18 8.09
CA GLU A 393 0.50 -0.81 8.78
C GLU A 393 0.70 -0.48 10.27
N GLY A 394 1.47 -1.32 10.93
CA GLY A 394 1.70 -1.16 12.35
C GLY A 394 2.66 -0.02 12.71
N MET A 395 3.72 0.17 11.91
CA MET A 395 4.62 1.31 12.07
C MET A 395 3.88 2.61 11.76
N ASN A 396 3.07 2.62 10.70
CA ASN A 396 2.26 3.78 10.34
C ASN A 396 1.24 4.11 11.44
N THR A 397 0.53 3.11 11.98
CA THR A 397 -0.41 3.28 13.11
C THR A 397 0.25 3.88 14.35
N TYR A 398 1.51 3.55 14.65
CA TYR A 398 2.22 4.22 15.75
C TYR A 398 2.34 5.73 15.50
N TYR A 399 2.67 6.14 14.27
CA TYR A 399 2.77 7.55 13.93
C TYR A 399 1.41 8.24 13.82
N ASP A 400 0.34 7.52 13.50
CA ASP A 400 -1.04 8.05 13.55
C ASP A 400 -1.47 8.35 14.97
N ASN A 401 -1.15 7.46 15.91
CA ASN A 401 -1.40 7.69 17.33
C ASN A 401 -0.61 8.92 17.82
N ARG A 402 0.65 9.05 17.43
CA ARG A 402 1.49 10.20 17.76
C ARG A 402 0.94 11.50 17.15
N TYR A 403 0.47 11.46 15.91
CA TYR A 403 -0.19 12.57 15.23
C TYR A 403 -1.48 12.98 15.96
N SER A 404 -2.35 12.02 16.27
CA SER A 404 -3.63 12.27 16.94
C SER A 404 -3.42 12.88 18.32
N LEU A 405 -2.44 12.40 19.09
CA LEU A 405 -2.08 12.98 20.38
C LEU A 405 -1.58 14.43 20.24
N GLN A 406 -0.76 14.71 19.22
CA GLN A 406 -0.26 16.07 18.97
C GLN A 406 -1.37 17.02 18.51
N GLN A 407 -2.26 16.55 17.62
CA GLN A 407 -3.27 17.37 16.96
C GLN A 407 -4.54 17.54 17.80
N TYR A 408 -4.95 16.49 18.53
CA TYR A 408 -6.24 16.41 19.20
C TYR A 408 -6.13 16.12 20.71
N GLY A 409 -4.94 15.84 21.23
CA GLY A 409 -4.72 15.50 22.64
C GLY A 409 -5.18 14.09 23.04
N ASN A 410 -5.71 13.29 22.11
CA ASN A 410 -6.16 11.91 22.34
C ASN A 410 -6.09 11.10 21.04
N THR A 411 -6.21 9.78 21.17
CA THR A 411 -6.23 8.83 20.03
C THR A 411 -7.65 8.38 19.65
N ASN A 412 -8.68 8.90 20.31
CA ASN A 412 -10.06 8.55 20.04
C ASN A 412 -10.50 9.14 18.69
N LEU A 413 -10.99 8.30 17.78
CA LEU A 413 -11.40 8.69 16.43
C LEU A 413 -12.85 9.23 16.36
N ASP A 414 -13.52 9.40 17.50
CA ASP A 414 -14.92 9.82 17.59
C ASP A 414 -15.86 8.92 16.75
N ILE A 415 -15.49 7.64 16.62
CA ILE A 415 -16.34 6.66 15.96
C ILE A 415 -17.62 6.52 16.75
N VAL A 416 -18.74 6.89 16.12
CA VAL A 416 -20.08 6.72 16.71
C VAL A 416 -20.65 5.38 16.21
N PRO A 417 -20.54 4.29 16.98
CA PRO A 417 -20.89 2.95 16.53
C PRO A 417 -22.38 2.74 16.27
N SER A 418 -23.22 3.64 16.76
CA SER A 418 -24.68 3.51 16.68
C SER A 418 -25.36 4.87 16.65
N LYS A 419 -26.48 4.95 15.92
CA LYS A 419 -27.42 6.08 16.02
C LYS A 419 -28.12 6.16 17.38
N SER A 420 -28.04 5.12 18.21
CA SER A 420 -28.63 5.07 19.54
C SER A 420 -27.73 5.73 20.58
N LYS A 421 -28.18 6.83 21.16
CA LYS A 421 -27.50 7.48 22.30
C LYS A 421 -27.29 6.53 23.49
N PHE A 422 -28.21 5.58 23.71
CA PHE A 422 -28.12 4.59 24.77
C PHE A 422 -26.93 3.64 24.58
N ILE A 423 -26.66 3.21 23.35
CA ILE A 423 -25.52 2.35 23.03
C ILE A 423 -24.23 3.17 23.15
N ASN A 424 -24.18 4.36 22.54
CA ASN A 424 -22.99 5.20 22.55
C ASN A 424 -22.54 5.60 23.96
N ASN A 425 -23.47 5.90 24.86
CA ASN A 425 -23.16 6.24 26.28
C ASN A 425 -22.58 5.06 27.09
N ARG A 426 -22.59 3.85 26.54
CA ARG A 426 -22.03 2.64 27.15
C ARG A 426 -20.77 2.12 26.45
N MET A 427 -20.46 2.68 25.30
CA MET A 427 -19.21 2.32 24.59
C MET A 427 -18.02 2.98 25.28
N PRO A 428 -16.88 2.27 25.35
CA PRO A 428 -15.64 2.86 25.84
C PRO A 428 -15.18 4.00 24.93
N ASP A 429 -14.50 4.98 25.50
CA ASP A 429 -13.96 6.13 24.76
C ASP A 429 -12.99 5.71 23.67
N ASP A 430 -12.21 4.64 23.89
CA ASP A 430 -11.34 4.04 22.90
C ASP A 430 -11.75 2.58 22.65
N ILE A 431 -12.57 2.40 21.61
CA ILE A 431 -13.11 1.10 21.21
C ILE A 431 -12.00 0.17 20.72
N GLN A 432 -11.07 0.67 19.89
CA GLN A 432 -10.00 -0.14 19.33
C GLN A 432 -9.09 -0.69 20.43
N GLN A 433 -8.72 0.16 21.38
CA GLN A 433 -7.94 -0.26 22.55
C GLN A 433 -8.67 -1.30 23.40
N THR A 434 -9.98 -1.12 23.61
CA THR A 434 -10.79 -2.06 24.39
C THR A 434 -10.93 -3.41 23.68
N MET A 435 -11.16 -3.41 22.38
CA MET A 435 -11.19 -4.63 21.56
C MET A 435 -9.85 -5.36 21.61
N LEU A 436 -8.74 -4.65 21.46
CA LEU A 436 -7.41 -5.23 21.55
C LEU A 436 -7.15 -5.85 22.93
N GLN A 437 -7.46 -5.15 24.00
CA GLN A 437 -7.33 -5.67 25.37
C GLN A 437 -8.17 -6.94 25.59
N THR A 438 -9.39 -6.97 25.01
CA THR A 438 -10.27 -8.14 25.11
C THR A 438 -9.66 -9.33 24.39
N ILE A 439 -9.29 -9.18 23.11
CA ILE A 439 -8.75 -10.27 22.27
C ILE A 439 -7.44 -10.81 22.85
N THR A 440 -6.53 -9.92 23.27
CA THR A 440 -5.25 -10.31 23.86
C THR A 440 -5.40 -10.90 25.26
N GLY A 441 -6.35 -10.39 26.06
CA GLY A 441 -6.65 -10.90 27.41
C GLY A 441 -7.15 -12.34 27.41
N ILE A 442 -7.96 -12.72 26.42
CA ILE A 442 -8.44 -14.11 26.23
C ILE A 442 -7.52 -14.95 25.34
N LYS A 443 -6.38 -14.41 24.89
CA LYS A 443 -5.36 -15.07 24.04
C LYS A 443 -5.92 -15.61 22.71
N LYS A 444 -6.89 -14.92 22.13
CA LYS A 444 -7.43 -15.19 20.79
C LYS A 444 -6.75 -14.33 19.70
N ASP A 445 -5.80 -13.50 20.08
CA ASP A 445 -4.94 -12.78 19.15
C ASP A 445 -3.96 -13.71 18.44
N GLN A 446 -3.53 -13.31 17.26
CA GLN A 446 -2.41 -13.91 16.53
C GLN A 446 -1.12 -13.14 16.87
N PRO A 447 0.07 -13.73 16.70
CA PRO A 447 1.33 -13.00 16.81
C PRO A 447 1.39 -11.82 15.82
N ILE A 448 2.12 -10.76 16.16
CA ILE A 448 2.35 -9.62 15.25
C ILE A 448 3.07 -10.09 13.97
N GLU A 449 4.05 -10.99 14.11
CA GLU A 449 4.82 -11.60 13.01
C GLU A 449 4.01 -12.73 12.32
N THR A 450 2.75 -12.44 11.99
CA THR A 450 1.89 -13.34 11.21
C THR A 450 1.78 -12.77 9.79
N THR A 451 1.90 -13.62 8.78
CA THR A 451 1.76 -13.18 7.38
C THR A 451 0.33 -12.72 7.09
N SER A 452 0.16 -11.78 6.18
CA SER A 452 -1.16 -11.23 5.82
C SER A 452 -2.19 -12.30 5.48
N GLU A 453 -1.76 -13.35 4.76
CA GLU A 453 -2.62 -14.46 4.32
C GLU A 453 -3.12 -15.33 5.47
N LYS A 454 -2.37 -15.39 6.57
CA LYS A 454 -2.70 -16.22 7.73
C LYS A 454 -3.47 -15.49 8.82
N PHE A 455 -3.56 -14.19 8.73
CA PHE A 455 -4.42 -13.43 9.63
C PHE A 455 -5.89 -13.67 9.29
N ASN A 456 -6.74 -13.92 10.29
CA ASN A 456 -8.17 -13.68 10.09
C ASN A 456 -8.43 -12.16 10.08
N ILE A 457 -9.52 -11.74 9.46
CA ILE A 457 -9.83 -10.32 9.22
C ILE A 457 -9.82 -9.47 10.51
N LEU A 458 -10.32 -10.00 11.63
CA LEU A 458 -10.34 -9.28 12.90
C LEU A 458 -8.92 -9.08 13.44
N ASN A 459 -8.09 -10.13 13.39
CA ASN A 459 -6.71 -10.03 13.85
C ASN A 459 -5.84 -9.19 12.90
N TYR A 460 -6.09 -9.23 11.60
CA TYR A 460 -5.40 -8.35 10.65
C TYR A 460 -5.52 -6.89 11.11
N ASN A 461 -6.76 -6.42 11.32
CA ASN A 461 -7.02 -5.05 11.76
C ASN A 461 -6.52 -4.75 13.19
N MET A 462 -6.70 -5.68 14.13
CA MET A 462 -6.35 -5.39 15.54
C MET A 462 -4.87 -5.62 15.83
N ILE A 463 -4.26 -6.62 15.22
CA ILE A 463 -2.89 -7.02 15.55
C ILE A 463 -1.89 -6.37 14.60
N GLY A 464 -2.14 -6.43 13.29
CA GLY A 464 -1.30 -5.79 12.28
C GLY A 464 -1.15 -4.29 12.54
N TYR A 465 -2.24 -3.63 12.89
CA TYR A 465 -2.31 -2.18 13.16
C TYR A 465 -2.12 -1.86 14.64
N THR A 466 -3.15 -2.05 15.45
CA THR A 466 -3.24 -1.49 16.80
C THR A 466 -2.24 -2.11 17.77
N LYS A 467 -2.10 -3.45 17.80
CA LYS A 467 -1.12 -4.12 18.67
C LYS A 467 0.31 -3.77 18.29
N THR A 468 0.57 -3.66 16.98
CA THR A 468 1.90 -3.25 16.49
C THR A 468 2.21 -1.80 16.85
N GLY A 469 1.26 -0.88 16.68
CA GLY A 469 1.43 0.50 17.16
C GLY A 469 1.78 0.58 18.64
N GLN A 470 1.18 -0.29 19.47
CA GLN A 470 1.56 -0.42 20.88
C GLN A 470 2.96 -1.02 21.08
N TRP A 471 3.36 -1.99 20.26
CA TRP A 471 4.70 -2.56 20.30
C TRP A 471 5.76 -1.50 19.98
N MET A 472 5.54 -0.67 18.98
CA MET A 472 6.41 0.48 18.69
C MET A 472 6.49 1.45 19.88
N LYS A 473 5.37 1.65 20.59
CA LYS A 473 5.35 2.47 21.83
C LYS A 473 6.14 1.81 22.96
N VAL A 474 6.16 0.49 23.06
CA VAL A 474 7.03 -0.24 24.01
C VAL A 474 8.50 0.04 23.70
N LEU A 475 8.92 -0.06 22.42
CA LEU A 475 10.28 0.27 22.00
C LEU A 475 10.64 1.73 22.29
N GLU A 476 9.75 2.67 21.99
CA GLU A 476 9.95 4.08 22.31
C GLU A 476 10.11 4.31 23.83
N THR A 477 9.32 3.62 24.64
CA THR A 477 9.37 3.73 26.11
C THR A 477 10.69 3.19 26.66
N GLU A 478 11.17 2.09 26.10
CA GLU A 478 12.45 1.47 26.48
C GLU A 478 13.64 2.36 26.10
N LEU A 479 13.65 2.94 24.90
CA LEU A 479 14.74 3.76 24.39
C LEU A 479 14.69 5.22 24.89
N GLY A 480 13.50 5.73 25.16
CA GLY A 480 13.20 7.15 25.29
C GLY A 480 12.98 7.80 23.93
N THR A 481 12.04 8.76 23.88
CA THR A 481 11.55 9.36 22.61
C THR A 481 12.66 9.92 21.73
N SER A 482 13.65 10.62 22.32
CA SER A 482 14.72 11.25 21.52
C SER A 482 15.63 10.24 20.82
N LEU A 483 15.99 9.15 21.51
CA LEU A 483 16.84 8.09 20.93
C LEU A 483 16.04 7.27 19.93
N PHE A 484 14.77 6.93 20.25
CA PHE A 484 13.88 6.25 19.34
C PHE A 484 13.70 7.05 18.01
N ASP A 485 13.45 8.36 18.08
CA ASP A 485 13.35 9.20 16.90
C ASP A 485 14.65 9.23 16.08
N SER A 486 15.81 9.16 16.75
CA SER A 486 17.11 9.07 16.06
C SER A 486 17.27 7.72 15.34
N CYS A 487 16.84 6.62 15.98
CA CYS A 487 16.82 5.30 15.35
C CYS A 487 15.92 5.27 14.12
N MET A 488 14.71 5.84 14.20
CA MET A 488 13.77 5.86 13.09
C MET A 488 14.25 6.72 11.92
N ARG A 489 14.86 7.87 12.19
CA ARG A 489 15.50 8.70 11.14
C ARG A 489 16.67 7.98 10.46
N GLU A 490 17.47 7.25 11.22
CA GLU A 490 18.57 6.46 10.65
C GLU A 490 18.06 5.25 9.87
N TYR A 491 16.98 4.61 10.33
CA TYR A 491 16.31 3.55 9.58
C TYR A 491 15.80 4.07 8.23
N TYR A 492 15.10 5.20 8.22
CA TYR A 492 14.69 5.87 6.98
C TYR A 492 15.89 6.19 6.08
N ARG A 493 16.95 6.82 6.62
CA ARG A 493 18.13 7.20 5.84
C ARG A 493 18.84 6.02 5.18
N ARG A 494 18.92 4.87 5.86
CA ARG A 494 19.57 3.66 5.34
C ARG A 494 18.73 2.91 4.33
N TRP A 495 17.43 2.89 4.56
CA TRP A 495 16.50 1.99 3.89
C TRP A 495 15.52 2.68 2.93
N GLN A 496 15.55 3.99 2.78
CA GLN A 496 14.75 4.68 1.76
C GLN A 496 15.00 4.08 0.37
N PHE A 497 13.93 3.82 -0.37
CA PHE A 497 13.92 3.18 -1.70
C PHE A 497 14.55 1.78 -1.74
N LYS A 498 14.43 1.04 -0.65
CA LYS A 498 14.90 -0.33 -0.50
C LYS A 498 13.83 -1.22 0.11
N HIS A 499 14.15 -2.51 0.16
CA HIS A 499 13.30 -3.56 0.71
C HIS A 499 13.85 -4.07 2.05
N PRO A 500 13.60 -3.37 3.18
CA PRO A 500 14.07 -3.83 4.48
C PRO A 500 13.24 -5.03 4.97
N TYR A 501 13.90 -5.88 5.74
CA TYR A 501 13.30 -6.97 6.50
C TYR A 501 13.30 -6.67 8.01
N PRO A 502 12.56 -7.42 8.85
CA PRO A 502 12.58 -7.25 10.30
C PRO A 502 13.97 -7.21 10.93
N GLU A 503 14.87 -8.08 10.44
CA GLU A 503 16.26 -8.12 10.91
C GLU A 503 17.06 -6.86 10.57
N ASP A 504 16.72 -6.17 9.49
CA ASP A 504 17.38 -4.91 9.10
C ASP A 504 16.93 -3.75 9.97
N PHE A 505 15.62 -3.70 10.28
CA PHE A 505 15.07 -2.73 11.22
C PHE A 505 15.70 -2.93 12.60
N LYS A 506 15.65 -4.17 13.13
CA LYS A 506 16.24 -4.51 14.42
C LYS A 506 17.70 -4.08 14.50
N ARG A 507 18.52 -4.52 13.54
CA ARG A 507 19.95 -4.20 13.47
C ARG A 507 20.18 -2.69 13.46
N THR A 508 19.41 -1.94 12.67
CA THR A 508 19.54 -0.48 12.62
C THR A 508 19.29 0.15 13.98
N VAL A 509 18.20 -0.27 14.67
CA VAL A 509 17.85 0.29 15.98
C VAL A 509 18.89 -0.11 17.04
N GLU A 510 19.39 -1.35 17.04
CA GLU A 510 20.44 -1.81 17.96
C GLU A 510 21.76 -1.07 17.76
N GLU A 511 22.21 -0.88 16.51
CA GLU A 511 23.43 -0.14 16.19
C GLU A 511 23.37 1.33 16.63
N VAL A 512 22.23 2.00 16.40
CA VAL A 512 22.07 3.42 16.78
C VAL A 512 21.90 3.60 18.27
N SER A 513 21.16 2.70 18.93
CA SER A 513 20.87 2.80 20.35
C SER A 513 21.98 2.24 21.25
N GLY A 514 22.83 1.36 20.72
CA GLY A 514 23.82 0.60 21.49
C GLY A 514 23.18 -0.41 22.45
N ARG A 515 21.91 -0.78 22.26
CA ARG A 515 21.16 -1.69 23.13
C ARG A 515 20.80 -2.99 22.42
N ASN A 516 20.80 -4.10 23.16
CA ASN A 516 20.22 -5.35 22.68
C ASN A 516 18.69 -5.29 22.84
N LEU A 517 17.96 -5.53 21.75
CA LEU A 517 16.51 -5.47 21.71
C LEU A 517 15.84 -6.84 21.53
N ASP A 518 16.56 -7.95 21.75
CA ASP A 518 16.01 -9.31 21.61
C ASP A 518 14.72 -9.51 22.40
N ALA A 519 14.64 -8.98 23.61
CA ALA A 519 13.46 -9.08 24.46
C ALA A 519 12.26 -8.37 23.82
N GLY A 520 12.43 -7.14 23.33
CA GLY A 520 11.40 -6.36 22.65
C GLY A 520 10.92 -7.02 21.35
N PHE A 521 11.87 -7.48 20.51
CA PHE A 521 11.54 -8.17 19.26
C PHE A 521 10.92 -9.55 19.46
N SER A 522 11.25 -10.25 20.55
CA SER A 522 10.60 -11.53 20.88
C SER A 522 9.07 -11.40 21.08
N LEU A 523 8.59 -10.20 21.41
CA LEU A 523 7.16 -9.93 21.58
C LEU A 523 6.38 -10.03 20.25
N LEU A 524 7.03 -9.82 19.10
CA LEU A 524 6.41 -9.96 17.79
C LEU A 524 5.83 -11.37 17.56
N ASN A 525 6.42 -12.38 18.18
CA ASN A 525 6.02 -13.78 18.05
C ASN A 525 5.10 -14.26 19.18
N ARG A 526 4.63 -13.37 20.06
CA ARG A 526 3.84 -13.76 21.23
C ARG A 526 2.38 -13.35 21.12
N LYS A 527 1.52 -14.24 21.62
CA LYS A 527 0.10 -13.95 21.91
C LYS A 527 -0.03 -13.30 23.28
N GLY A 528 -1.14 -12.60 23.47
CA GLY A 528 -1.48 -11.92 24.73
C GLY A 528 -1.01 -10.47 24.76
N PRO A 529 -1.25 -9.75 25.87
CA PRO A 529 -0.88 -8.35 26.01
C PRO A 529 0.64 -8.17 26.01
N LEU A 530 1.10 -7.07 25.43
CA LEU A 530 2.54 -6.72 25.32
C LEU A 530 3.12 -6.29 26.69
N VAL A 531 2.29 -5.68 27.53
CA VAL A 531 2.68 -5.21 28.87
C VAL A 531 1.72 -5.84 29.87
N HIS A 532 2.25 -6.43 30.94
CA HIS A 532 1.42 -6.78 32.10
C HIS A 532 0.96 -5.48 32.76
N THR A 533 -0.23 -4.99 32.40
CA THR A 533 -0.89 -3.93 33.16
C THR A 533 -1.22 -4.49 34.54
N ALA A 534 -0.31 -4.32 35.49
CA ALA A 534 -0.60 -4.52 36.89
C ALA A 534 -1.51 -3.39 37.33
N LYS A 535 -2.82 -3.51 37.07
CA LYS A 535 -3.93 -2.98 37.85
C LYS A 535 -5.25 -3.32 37.14
N ARG A 536 -5.82 -4.46 37.52
CA ARG A 536 -7.22 -4.77 37.27
C ARG A 536 -8.10 -3.72 37.95
N LYS A 537 -8.53 -2.69 37.25
CA LYS A 537 -9.65 -1.85 37.73
C LYS A 537 -10.81 -1.69 36.73
N ASP A 538 -10.67 -2.14 35.48
CA ASP A 538 -11.71 -1.95 34.46
C ASP A 538 -12.18 -3.23 33.75
N ILE A 539 -12.33 -4.34 34.51
CA ILE A 539 -13.00 -5.54 33.97
C ILE A 539 -14.51 -5.41 34.24
N ARG A 540 -15.15 -4.35 33.74
CA ARG A 540 -16.63 -4.30 33.68
C ARG A 540 -17.19 -4.85 32.37
N LEU A 541 -16.39 -4.96 31.31
CA LEU A 541 -16.83 -5.49 30.02
C LEU A 541 -16.81 -7.02 29.91
N ALA A 542 -15.91 -7.72 30.61
CA ALA A 542 -15.93 -9.18 30.64
C ALA A 542 -17.22 -9.76 31.22
N ALA A 543 -17.85 -9.02 32.18
CA ALA A 543 -19.13 -9.39 32.73
C ALA A 543 -20.32 -9.17 31.78
N PHE A 544 -20.20 -8.30 30.78
CA PHE A 544 -21.27 -8.01 29.83
C PHE A 544 -21.44 -9.09 28.75
N PHE A 545 -20.36 -9.79 28.38
CA PHE A 545 -20.41 -10.89 27.43
C PHE A 545 -20.68 -12.26 28.07
N SER A 546 -20.45 -12.41 29.37
CA SER A 546 -20.74 -13.66 30.10
C SER A 546 -22.19 -13.82 30.53
N LEU A 547 -23.03 -12.80 30.40
CA LEU A 547 -24.44 -12.82 30.81
C LEU A 547 -25.42 -13.22 29.68
N LYS A 548 -24.94 -13.72 28.54
CA LYS A 548 -25.81 -14.22 27.46
C LYS A 548 -25.70 -15.72 27.18
N GLU A 549 -25.10 -16.50 28.07
CA GLU A 549 -25.11 -17.97 27.94
C GLU A 549 -26.01 -18.70 28.95
N THR A 550 -26.86 -17.99 29.67
CA THR A 550 -27.91 -18.61 30.48
C THR A 550 -29.19 -17.82 30.29
N ASP A 551 -29.96 -18.21 29.27
CA ASP A 551 -31.42 -18.46 29.26
C ASP A 551 -31.87 -18.93 27.89
#